data_f3bdaee1ad6bcdc44868ce16689e1758
#
_entry.id   f3bdaee1ad6bcdc44868ce16689e1758
#
_cell.length_a   1.000
_cell.length_b   1.000
_cell.length_c   1.000
_cell.angle_alpha   90.00
_cell.angle_beta   90.00
_cell.angle_gamma   90.00
#
_symmetry.space_group_name_H-M   'P 1'
#
loop_
_entity.id
_entity.type
_entity.pdbx_description
1 polymer ?
#
loop_
_entity_poly.entity_id
_entity_poly.type
_entity_poly.pdbx_seq_one_letter_code
_entity_poly.pdbx_strand_id
1 'polypeptide(L)'
;MAELSPRLRARLAKIPDIAREAAAAAMEEGAQEIVDAMKMAAPIESGDLRASIGWTWGEVPAGSFMIDEIRSGKNKGDQYATLRIKIYAGNRDAFYARFQEFGTRNQPAQPFFFVTWSKEKAKFRRRIRAAVRAAIRAEFN
;
A
#
# COMPACT_ATOMS: atom_id res chain seq x y z
N MET A 1 -26.07 -15.96 -30.15
CA MET A 1 -25.10 -15.97 -29.05
C MET A 1 -25.64 -16.80 -27.90
N ALA A 2 -24.89 -17.78 -27.45
CA ALA A 2 -25.32 -18.61 -26.33
C ALA A 2 -25.34 -17.81 -25.03
N GLU A 3 -26.40 -17.93 -24.29
CA GLU A 3 -26.50 -17.32 -22.98
C GLU A 3 -25.65 -18.09 -21.99
N LEU A 4 -25.06 -17.36 -21.06
CA LEU A 4 -24.30 -17.95 -19.95
C LEU A 4 -25.27 -18.71 -19.03
N SER A 5 -24.83 -19.86 -18.53
CA SER A 5 -25.65 -20.59 -17.54
C SER A 5 -25.80 -19.73 -16.28
N PRO A 6 -26.91 -19.90 -15.54
CA PRO A 6 -27.10 -19.17 -14.29
C PRO A 6 -25.94 -19.40 -13.30
N ARG A 7 -25.39 -20.60 -13.26
CA ARG A 7 -24.28 -20.96 -12.39
C ARG A 7 -23.02 -20.17 -12.77
N LEU A 8 -22.70 -20.12 -14.06
CA LEU A 8 -21.53 -19.36 -14.53
C LEU A 8 -21.72 -17.87 -14.31
N ARG A 9 -22.94 -17.36 -14.57
CA ARG A 9 -23.26 -15.96 -14.34
C ARG A 9 -23.07 -15.57 -12.88
N ALA A 10 -23.53 -16.43 -11.95
CA ALA A 10 -23.34 -16.19 -10.52
C ALA A 10 -21.86 -16.17 -10.12
N ARG A 11 -21.05 -17.05 -10.70
CA ARG A 11 -19.61 -17.09 -10.43
C ARG A 11 -18.91 -15.85 -10.97
N LEU A 12 -19.27 -15.40 -12.16
CA LEU A 12 -18.71 -14.19 -12.76
C LEU A 12 -19.07 -12.95 -11.92
N ALA A 13 -20.26 -12.93 -11.33
CA ALA A 13 -20.69 -11.82 -10.50
C ALA A 13 -19.87 -11.68 -9.21
N LYS A 14 -19.23 -12.77 -8.76
CA LYS A 14 -18.38 -12.75 -7.56
C LYS A 14 -16.97 -12.21 -7.81
N ILE A 15 -16.54 -12.13 -9.07
CA ILE A 15 -15.16 -11.73 -9.40
C ILE A 15 -14.76 -10.39 -8.80
N PRO A 16 -15.58 -9.32 -8.88
CA PRO A 16 -15.19 -8.04 -8.30
C PRO A 16 -14.90 -8.12 -6.80
N ASP A 17 -15.71 -8.84 -6.04
CA ASP A 17 -15.53 -8.98 -4.60
C ASP A 17 -14.32 -9.82 -4.27
N ILE A 18 -14.13 -10.93 -4.97
CA ILE A 18 -12.97 -11.81 -4.81
C ILE A 18 -11.68 -11.05 -5.08
N ALA A 19 -11.66 -10.29 -6.18
CA ALA A 19 -10.50 -9.51 -6.57
C ALA A 19 -10.21 -8.39 -5.55
N ARG A 20 -11.25 -7.74 -5.04
CA ARG A 20 -11.11 -6.68 -4.05
C ARG A 20 -10.53 -7.22 -2.74
N GLU A 21 -11.05 -8.34 -2.24
CA GLU A 21 -10.55 -8.97 -1.03
C GLU A 21 -9.08 -9.39 -1.17
N ALA A 22 -8.75 -10.01 -2.30
CA ALA A 22 -7.38 -10.43 -2.55
C ALA A 22 -6.43 -9.24 -2.67
N ALA A 23 -6.87 -8.18 -3.36
CA ALA A 23 -6.09 -6.96 -3.49
C ALA A 23 -5.84 -6.31 -2.12
N ALA A 24 -6.89 -6.20 -1.31
CA ALA A 24 -6.78 -5.60 0.03
C ALA A 24 -5.80 -6.38 0.91
N ALA A 25 -5.91 -7.70 0.94
CA ALA A 25 -5.02 -8.54 1.72
C ALA A 25 -3.56 -8.38 1.26
N ALA A 26 -3.33 -8.38 -0.05
CA ALA A 26 -1.99 -8.22 -0.61
C ALA A 26 -1.42 -6.83 -0.32
N MET A 27 -2.26 -5.80 -0.37
CA MET A 27 -1.86 -4.43 -0.04
C MET A 27 -1.44 -4.31 1.42
N GLU A 28 -2.16 -4.93 2.34
CA GLU A 28 -1.80 -4.91 3.75
C GLU A 28 -0.48 -5.62 4.01
N GLU A 29 -0.30 -6.81 3.46
CA GLU A 29 0.95 -7.55 3.61
C GLU A 29 2.13 -6.79 3.00
N GLY A 30 1.94 -6.28 1.80
CA GLY A 30 2.97 -5.53 1.12
C GLY A 30 3.33 -4.23 1.83
N ALA A 31 2.31 -3.51 2.32
CA ALA A 31 2.54 -2.28 3.08
C ALA A 31 3.31 -2.56 4.37
N GLN A 32 2.98 -3.66 5.06
CA GLN A 32 3.70 -4.02 6.27
C GLN A 32 5.17 -4.35 5.99
N GLU A 33 5.45 -5.06 4.90
CA GLU A 33 6.83 -5.33 4.49
C GLU A 33 7.60 -4.05 4.17
N ILE A 34 6.94 -3.11 3.48
CA ILE A 34 7.55 -1.82 3.15
C ILE A 34 7.82 -1.01 4.41
N VAL A 35 6.87 -0.97 5.33
CA VAL A 35 7.02 -0.30 6.62
C VAL A 35 8.20 -0.88 7.40
N ASP A 36 8.31 -2.21 7.44
CA ASP A 36 9.42 -2.86 8.13
C ASP A 36 10.77 -2.50 7.48
N ALA A 37 10.82 -2.46 6.16
CA ALA A 37 12.03 -2.05 5.43
C ALA A 37 12.38 -0.59 5.71
N MET A 38 11.39 0.30 5.78
CA MET A 38 11.59 1.71 6.10
C MET A 38 12.13 1.87 7.52
N LYS A 39 11.60 1.08 8.47
CA LYS A 39 12.07 1.11 9.85
C LYS A 39 13.53 0.68 9.94
N MET A 40 13.92 -0.32 9.17
CA MET A 40 15.31 -0.75 9.13
C MET A 40 16.24 0.28 8.50
N ALA A 41 15.74 1.03 7.53
CA ALA A 41 16.51 2.06 6.83
C ALA A 41 16.56 3.37 7.61
N ALA A 42 15.63 3.59 8.55
CA ALA A 42 15.57 4.82 9.32
C ALA A 42 16.76 4.95 10.28
N PRO A 43 17.25 6.19 10.51
CA PRO A 43 18.32 6.42 11.51
C PRO A 43 17.94 5.89 12.89
N ILE A 44 18.91 5.33 13.59
CA ILE A 44 18.69 4.62 14.87
C ILE A 44 18.59 5.58 16.06
N GLU A 45 18.90 6.85 15.88
CA GLU A 45 19.06 7.82 16.96
C GLU A 45 17.86 7.97 17.88
N SER A 46 16.66 7.62 17.41
CA SER A 46 15.44 7.72 18.22
C SER A 46 14.45 6.64 17.83
N GLY A 47 13.95 5.92 18.82
CA GLY A 47 12.84 4.98 18.63
C GLY A 47 11.56 5.64 18.17
N ASP A 48 11.41 6.94 18.42
CA ASP A 48 10.21 7.69 18.05
C ASP A 48 10.04 7.79 16.54
N LEU A 49 11.14 7.95 15.81
CA LEU A 49 11.09 7.98 14.35
C LEU A 49 10.59 6.66 13.79
N ARG A 50 11.16 5.54 14.24
CA ARG A 50 10.73 4.21 13.78
C ARG A 50 9.30 3.93 14.16
N ALA A 51 8.90 4.27 15.39
CA ALA A 51 7.54 4.06 15.86
C ALA A 51 6.52 4.87 15.06
N SER A 52 6.94 5.97 14.43
CA SER A 52 6.06 6.83 13.65
C SER A 52 5.80 6.33 12.22
N ILE A 53 6.50 5.28 11.78
CA ILE A 53 6.33 4.70 10.44
C ILE A 53 5.23 3.66 10.48
N GLY A 54 4.27 3.77 9.59
CA GLY A 54 3.16 2.82 9.56
C GLY A 54 2.36 2.92 8.27
N TRP A 55 1.26 2.18 8.25
CA TRP A 55 0.31 2.24 7.14
C TRP A 55 -1.11 2.26 7.67
N THR A 56 -2.03 2.77 6.87
CA THR A 56 -3.43 2.84 7.26
C THR A 56 -4.33 2.94 6.02
N TRP A 57 -5.55 2.46 6.16
CA TRP A 57 -6.61 2.71 5.19
C TRP A 57 -7.30 4.06 5.42
N GLY A 58 -7.19 4.59 6.61
CA GLY A 58 -7.84 5.83 7.03
C GLY A 58 -6.94 7.04 6.97
N GLU A 59 -7.10 7.93 7.95
CA GLU A 59 -6.31 9.16 8.03
C GLU A 59 -4.94 8.89 8.63
N VAL A 60 -3.94 9.61 8.11
CA VAL A 60 -2.58 9.54 8.64
C VAL A 60 -2.45 10.47 9.86
N PRO A 61 -1.51 10.20 10.78
CA PRO A 61 -1.30 11.07 11.92
C PRO A 61 -0.94 12.50 11.52
N ALA A 62 -1.37 13.47 12.30
CA ALA A 62 -1.03 14.87 12.08
C ALA A 62 0.49 15.03 12.15
N GLY A 63 1.05 15.80 11.23
CA GLY A 63 2.49 16.05 11.16
C GLY A 63 3.26 15.01 10.35
N SER A 64 2.61 13.93 9.90
CA SER A 64 3.25 12.93 9.08
C SER A 64 3.30 13.34 7.60
N PHE A 65 4.20 12.71 6.86
CA PHE A 65 4.15 12.71 5.40
C PHE A 65 3.87 11.31 4.92
N MET A 66 3.35 11.17 3.70
CA MET A 66 2.81 9.88 3.26
C MET A 66 2.97 9.61 1.77
N ILE A 67 2.82 8.33 1.43
CA ILE A 67 2.62 7.85 0.07
C ILE A 67 1.21 7.28 0.01
N ASP A 68 0.45 7.68 -1.01
CA ASP A 68 -0.86 7.12 -1.32
C ASP A 68 -0.70 6.09 -2.43
N GLU A 69 -1.16 4.88 -2.19
CA GLU A 69 -1.31 3.90 -3.25
C GLU A 69 -2.78 3.60 -3.42
N ILE A 70 -3.31 3.98 -4.58
CA ILE A 70 -4.71 3.78 -4.92
C ILE A 70 -4.80 2.60 -5.86
N ARG A 71 -5.58 1.61 -5.49
CA ARG A 71 -5.88 0.52 -6.39
C ARG A 71 -7.26 0.76 -6.98
N SER A 72 -7.29 1.27 -8.20
CA SER A 72 -8.54 1.51 -8.91
C SER A 72 -8.58 0.71 -10.20
N GLY A 73 -9.77 0.39 -10.66
CA GLY A 73 -9.96 -0.19 -11.97
C GLY A 73 -9.68 0.83 -13.06
N LYS A 74 -9.55 0.35 -14.29
CA LYS A 74 -9.31 1.22 -15.45
C LYS A 74 -10.48 2.13 -15.74
N ASN A 75 -11.69 1.71 -15.36
CA ASN A 75 -12.92 2.43 -15.63
C ASN A 75 -13.47 3.02 -14.36
N LYS A 76 -13.98 4.23 -14.49
CA LYS A 76 -14.66 4.91 -13.39
C LYS A 76 -15.85 4.06 -12.96
N GLY A 77 -15.97 3.80 -11.66
CA GLY A 77 -17.05 2.96 -11.14
C GLY A 77 -16.67 1.51 -10.88
N ASP A 78 -15.44 1.10 -11.23
CA ASP A 78 -14.95 -0.22 -10.83
C ASP A 78 -14.90 -0.34 -9.32
N GLN A 79 -15.20 -1.52 -8.82
CA GLN A 79 -15.27 -1.76 -7.37
C GLN A 79 -13.91 -1.60 -6.67
N TYR A 80 -12.81 -1.69 -7.41
CA TYR A 80 -11.47 -1.48 -6.88
C TYR A 80 -11.17 -0.01 -6.62
N ALA A 81 -11.96 0.91 -7.17
CA ALA A 81 -11.66 2.33 -7.13
C ALA A 81 -11.58 2.89 -5.71
N THR A 82 -12.11 2.17 -4.73
CA THR A 82 -12.15 2.62 -3.35
C THR A 82 -11.00 2.11 -2.48
N LEU A 83 -10.14 1.21 -3.02
CA LEU A 83 -9.01 0.70 -2.27
C LEU A 83 -7.87 1.71 -2.27
N ARG A 84 -7.60 2.30 -1.12
CA ARG A 84 -6.59 3.33 -0.97
C ARG A 84 -5.83 3.09 0.34
N ILE A 85 -4.58 2.66 0.22
CA ILE A 85 -3.72 2.43 1.37
C ILE A 85 -2.67 3.54 1.43
N LYS A 86 -2.35 3.97 2.63
CA LYS A 86 -1.38 5.05 2.85
C LYS A 86 -0.25 4.53 3.72
N ILE A 87 0.97 4.81 3.30
CA ILE A 87 2.17 4.53 4.09
C ILE A 87 2.70 5.88 4.53
N TYR A 88 2.96 6.03 5.81
CA TYR A 88 3.31 7.32 6.38
C TYR A 88 4.52 7.23 7.30
N ALA A 89 5.17 8.36 7.56
CA ALA A 89 6.23 8.49 8.53
C ALA A 89 6.12 9.86 9.22
N GLY A 90 6.50 9.87 10.50
CA GLY A 90 6.43 11.07 11.31
C GLY A 90 5.06 11.26 11.93
N ASN A 91 5.04 12.13 12.93
CA ASN A 91 3.86 12.61 13.61
C ASN A 91 4.24 13.92 14.31
N ARG A 92 3.38 14.45 15.18
CA ARG A 92 3.71 15.71 15.87
C ARG A 92 4.94 15.61 16.75
N ASP A 93 5.13 14.45 17.39
CA ASP A 93 6.26 14.21 18.29
C ASP A 93 7.53 13.86 17.50
N ALA A 94 7.39 13.27 16.33
CA ALA A 94 8.49 12.88 15.46
C ALA A 94 8.52 13.70 14.15
N PHE A 95 8.22 14.99 14.24
CA PHE A 95 8.20 15.85 13.05
C PHE A 95 9.57 15.98 12.40
N TYR A 96 10.64 15.74 13.13
CA TYR A 96 11.99 15.74 12.58
C TYR A 96 12.21 14.67 11.49
N ALA A 97 11.28 13.75 11.31
CA ALA A 97 11.33 12.78 10.22
C ALA A 97 11.47 13.47 8.87
N ARG A 98 10.84 14.63 8.71
CA ARG A 98 10.95 15.43 7.48
C ARG A 98 12.37 15.90 7.25
N PHE A 99 13.07 16.29 8.32
CA PHE A 99 14.44 16.77 8.24
C PHE A 99 15.38 15.62 7.82
N GLN A 100 15.15 14.42 8.32
CA GLN A 100 15.91 13.25 7.92
C GLN A 100 15.68 12.91 6.44
N GLU A 101 14.44 12.93 6.01
CA GLU A 101 14.10 12.55 4.64
C GLU A 101 14.56 13.57 3.60
N PHE A 102 14.34 14.85 3.88
CA PHE A 102 14.57 15.92 2.90
C PHE A 102 15.81 16.77 3.17
N GLY A 103 16.42 16.61 4.35
CA GLY A 103 17.54 17.43 4.75
C GLY A 103 17.11 18.80 5.24
N THR A 104 18.10 19.53 5.77
CA THR A 104 17.93 20.92 6.20
C THR A 104 19.07 21.75 5.64
N ARG A 105 19.01 23.08 5.87
CA ARG A 105 20.08 23.98 5.46
C ARG A 105 21.44 23.53 6.01
N ASN A 106 21.47 22.97 7.22
CA ASN A 106 22.69 22.60 7.94
C ASN A 106 22.99 21.10 7.94
N GLN A 107 22.08 20.27 7.43
CA GLN A 107 22.24 18.82 7.44
C GLN A 107 21.84 18.23 6.10
N PRO A 108 22.66 17.32 5.54
CA PRO A 108 22.27 16.61 4.33
C PRO A 108 21.11 15.67 4.62
N ALA A 109 20.34 15.40 3.59
CA ALA A 109 19.26 14.41 3.67
C ALA A 109 19.81 13.02 3.94
N GLN A 110 19.11 12.25 4.77
CA GLN A 110 19.35 10.82 4.98
C GLN A 110 18.03 10.11 4.68
N PRO A 111 17.66 10.00 3.40
CA PRO A 111 16.35 9.48 3.03
C PRO A 111 16.19 8.01 3.42
N PHE A 112 15.05 7.68 4.01
CA PHE A 112 14.70 6.32 4.40
C PHE A 112 13.35 5.91 3.85
N PHE A 113 12.50 6.89 3.52
CA PHE A 113 11.10 6.68 3.18
C PHE A 113 10.90 6.54 1.67
N PHE A 114 11.15 7.62 0.92
CA PHE A 114 10.90 7.59 -0.53
C PHE A 114 11.90 6.71 -1.29
N VAL A 115 13.12 6.58 -0.80
CA VAL A 115 14.11 5.66 -1.39
C VAL A 115 13.63 4.22 -1.24
N THR A 116 13.18 3.84 -0.06
CA THR A 116 12.65 2.49 0.19
C THR A 116 11.42 2.23 -0.66
N TRP A 117 10.50 3.19 -0.72
CA TRP A 117 9.32 3.09 -1.58
C TRP A 117 9.72 2.88 -3.04
N SER A 118 10.67 3.67 -3.54
CA SER A 118 11.14 3.55 -4.93
C SER A 118 11.71 2.17 -5.25
N LYS A 119 12.37 1.54 -4.27
CA LYS A 119 12.89 0.18 -4.44
C LYS A 119 11.81 -0.89 -4.39
N GLU A 120 10.79 -0.69 -3.56
CA GLU A 120 9.80 -1.72 -3.25
C GLU A 120 8.49 -1.61 -4.05
N LYS A 121 8.19 -0.45 -4.63
CA LYS A 121 6.89 -0.20 -5.25
C LYS A 121 6.54 -1.16 -6.38
N ALA A 122 7.52 -1.53 -7.20
CA ALA A 122 7.27 -2.45 -8.33
C ALA A 122 6.92 -3.85 -7.83
N LYS A 123 7.63 -4.33 -6.81
CA LYS A 123 7.36 -5.61 -6.17
C LYS A 123 5.98 -5.60 -5.50
N PHE A 124 5.67 -4.49 -4.82
CA PHE A 124 4.37 -4.27 -4.16
C PHE A 124 3.22 -4.41 -5.16
N ARG A 125 3.33 -3.70 -6.27
CA ARG A 125 2.30 -3.71 -7.31
C ARG A 125 2.17 -5.08 -8.00
N ARG A 126 3.29 -5.76 -8.25
CA ARG A 126 3.26 -7.11 -8.81
C ARG A 126 2.59 -8.10 -7.86
N ARG A 127 2.86 -7.99 -6.57
CA ARG A 127 2.24 -8.83 -5.54
C ARG A 127 0.72 -8.69 -5.55
N ILE A 128 0.22 -7.46 -5.65
CA ILE A 128 -1.22 -7.21 -5.70
C ILE A 128 -1.83 -7.87 -6.94
N ARG A 129 -1.23 -7.67 -8.10
CA ARG A 129 -1.73 -8.26 -9.34
C ARG A 129 -1.70 -9.79 -9.29
N ALA A 130 -0.64 -10.37 -8.76
CA ALA A 130 -0.51 -11.83 -8.63
C ALA A 130 -1.58 -12.40 -7.69
N ALA A 131 -1.82 -11.72 -6.58
CA ALA A 131 -2.81 -12.16 -5.60
C ALA A 131 -4.22 -12.14 -6.18
N VAL A 132 -4.57 -11.07 -6.90
CA VAL A 132 -5.87 -10.94 -7.57
C VAL A 132 -6.03 -12.05 -8.61
N ARG A 133 -5.02 -12.25 -9.42
CA ARG A 133 -5.04 -13.28 -10.47
C ARG A 133 -5.21 -14.68 -9.88
N ALA A 134 -4.47 -14.98 -8.81
CA ALA A 134 -4.55 -16.27 -8.15
C ALA A 134 -5.91 -16.51 -7.52
N ALA A 135 -6.51 -15.48 -6.90
CA ALA A 135 -7.81 -15.57 -6.27
C ALA A 135 -8.91 -15.84 -7.30
N ILE A 136 -8.85 -15.14 -8.44
CA ILE A 136 -9.84 -15.35 -9.53
C ILE A 136 -9.68 -16.75 -10.09
N ARG A 137 -8.46 -17.19 -10.31
CA ARG A 137 -8.18 -18.54 -10.84
C ARG A 137 -8.71 -19.62 -9.90
N ALA A 138 -8.54 -19.44 -8.59
CA ALA A 138 -9.01 -20.40 -7.60
C ALA A 138 -10.54 -20.55 -7.61
N GLU A 139 -11.26 -19.47 -7.93
CA GLU A 139 -12.74 -19.53 -8.01
C GLU A 139 -13.21 -20.40 -9.17
N PHE A 140 -12.43 -20.50 -10.24
CA PHE A 140 -12.82 -21.25 -11.44
C PHE A 140 -12.16 -22.63 -11.58
N ASN A 141 -11.42 -23.05 -10.57
CA ASN A 141 -10.81 -24.41 -10.54
C ASN A 141 -11.69 -25.38 -9.77
#